data_916ac1ff4c4e8e1e7c755574e7064f27
#
_entry.id   916ac1ff4c4e8e1e7c755574e7064f27
#
_cell.length_a   1.000
_cell.length_b   1.000
_cell.length_c   1.000
_cell.angle_alpha   90.00
_cell.angle_beta   90.00
_cell.angle_gamma   90.00
#
_symmetry.space_group_name_H-M   'P 1'
#
loop_
_entity.id
_entity.type
_entity.pdbx_description
1 polymer ?
#
loop_
_entity_poly.entity_id
_entity_poly.type
_entity_poly.pdbx_seq_one_letter_code
_entity_poly.pdbx_strand_id
1 'polypeptide(L)'
;MQLHFGAIRNNNTKMFKKLGPDAGFDSISDQGEVAAPLNALLDALEIRDSLPRTIIYNLNPVSNELIGTTIQNFQTNEEGIAGRIQFGSGWWFNDTKPGMIRQMTALADQGILSHFVGMLTDSRSFISYSRHEYFRRILCNLIGTWVESGEIPNDPALLQRLVENICYNNAKNYFAVDVD
;
A
#
# COMPACT_ATOMS: atom_id res chain seq x y z
N MET A 1 -1.82 5.73 -11.76
CA MET A 1 -2.80 6.42 -10.88
C MET A 1 -2.56 6.03 -9.43
N GLN A 2 -2.80 6.92 -8.44
CA GLN A 2 -2.75 6.57 -7.02
C GLN A 2 -4.02 7.05 -6.34
N LEU A 3 -4.75 6.14 -5.73
CA LEU A 3 -6.03 6.41 -5.05
C LEU A 3 -5.82 6.32 -3.54
N HIS A 4 -6.13 7.41 -2.84
CA HIS A 4 -6.07 7.51 -1.39
C HIS A 4 -7.48 7.79 -0.84
N PHE A 5 -7.97 6.97 0.07
CA PHE A 5 -9.30 7.14 0.64
C PHE A 5 -9.39 6.69 2.10
N GLY A 6 -10.49 6.99 2.75
CA GLY A 6 -10.81 6.52 4.10
C GLY A 6 -10.52 7.51 5.23
N ALA A 7 -10.41 8.82 4.93
CA ALA A 7 -10.28 9.85 5.95
C ALA A 7 -11.54 10.72 6.10
N ILE A 8 -11.88 11.07 7.33
CA ILE A 8 -12.75 12.19 7.64
C ILE A 8 -11.87 13.34 8.13
N ARG A 9 -11.97 14.47 7.45
CA ARG A 9 -11.11 15.62 7.71
C ARG A 9 -11.82 16.71 8.51
N ASN A 10 -11.02 17.50 9.24
CA ASN A 10 -11.45 18.71 9.93
C ASN A 10 -12.54 18.47 10.97
N ASN A 11 -12.45 17.37 11.73
CA ASN A 11 -13.49 16.94 12.68
C ASN A 11 -13.72 17.92 13.84
N ASN A 12 -12.74 18.79 14.15
CA ASN A 12 -12.88 19.80 15.21
C ASN A 12 -13.21 21.17 14.61
N THR A 13 -14.49 21.50 14.53
CA THR A 13 -14.97 22.77 13.96
C THR A 13 -14.38 24.01 14.64
N LYS A 14 -14.14 23.98 15.96
CA LYS A 14 -13.53 25.11 16.69
C LYS A 14 -12.09 25.36 16.18
N MET A 15 -11.33 24.28 16.02
CA MET A 15 -9.94 24.38 15.55
C MET A 15 -9.87 24.70 14.06
N PHE A 16 -10.77 24.17 13.25
CA PHE A 16 -10.88 24.53 11.84
C PHE A 16 -11.12 26.05 11.65
N LYS A 17 -12.03 26.64 12.44
CA LYS A 17 -12.27 28.08 12.38
C LYS A 17 -11.06 28.92 12.83
N LYS A 18 -10.20 28.36 13.69
CA LYS A 18 -9.03 29.05 14.22
C LYS A 18 -7.80 28.91 13.33
N LEU A 19 -7.56 27.73 12.74
CA LEU A 19 -6.33 27.35 12.06
C LEU A 19 -6.49 27.14 10.56
N GLY A 20 -7.72 27.00 10.06
CA GLY A 20 -8.00 26.67 8.65
C GLY A 20 -7.93 25.17 8.37
N PRO A 21 -7.98 24.79 7.07
CA PRO A 21 -7.87 23.41 6.62
C PRO A 21 -6.45 22.87 6.80
N ASP A 22 -6.32 21.56 6.75
CA ASP A 22 -5.04 20.81 6.78
C ASP A 22 -4.18 21.05 8.04
N ALA A 23 -4.82 21.47 9.13
CA ALA A 23 -4.16 21.68 10.42
C ALA A 23 -4.18 20.44 11.34
N GLY A 24 -4.53 19.27 10.81
CA GLY A 24 -4.80 18.07 11.56
C GLY A 24 -6.30 17.96 11.94
N PHE A 25 -6.59 17.27 13.04
CA PHE A 25 -7.98 17.00 13.50
C PHE A 25 -8.77 16.11 12.53
N ASP A 26 -8.08 15.16 11.93
CA ASP A 26 -8.63 14.17 11.03
C ASP A 26 -8.75 12.80 11.73
N SER A 27 -9.59 11.93 11.22
CA SER A 27 -9.75 10.56 11.70
C SER A 27 -9.94 9.56 10.56
N ILE A 28 -9.83 8.28 10.88
CA ILE A 28 -10.24 7.20 9.99
C ILE A 28 -11.76 7.27 9.80
N SER A 29 -12.20 7.09 8.54
CA SER A 29 -13.62 7.00 8.18
C SER A 29 -14.06 5.53 8.18
N ASP A 30 -15.30 5.28 8.60
CA ASP A 30 -16.01 4.01 8.41
C ASP A 30 -16.52 3.81 6.98
N GLN A 31 -16.64 4.88 6.22
CA GLN A 31 -16.81 5.06 4.77
C GLN A 31 -17.89 4.21 4.07
N GLY A 32 -18.76 3.49 4.75
CA GLY A 32 -19.87 2.76 4.13
C GLY A 32 -19.43 1.74 3.06
N GLU A 33 -20.16 1.68 1.97
CA GLU A 33 -19.87 0.76 0.86
C GLU A 33 -18.68 1.22 0.01
N VAL A 34 -17.62 0.43 -0.04
CA VAL A 34 -16.41 0.69 -0.84
C VAL A 34 -16.27 -0.29 -2.00
N ALA A 35 -16.60 -1.56 -1.80
CA ALA A 35 -16.31 -2.63 -2.76
C ALA A 35 -16.94 -2.38 -4.13
N ALA A 36 -18.26 -2.18 -4.19
CA ALA A 36 -18.97 -2.03 -5.45
C ALA A 36 -18.57 -0.75 -6.20
N PRO A 37 -18.48 0.45 -5.59
CA PRO A 37 -18.05 1.65 -6.28
C PRO A 37 -16.60 1.58 -6.77
N LEU A 38 -15.68 0.98 -5.98
CA LEU A 38 -14.29 0.85 -6.38
C LEU A 38 -14.12 -0.08 -7.59
N ASN A 39 -14.75 -1.26 -7.56
CA ASN A 39 -14.75 -2.18 -8.69
C ASN A 39 -15.39 -1.54 -9.94
N ALA A 40 -16.50 -0.84 -9.79
CA ALA A 40 -17.15 -0.14 -10.90
C ALA A 40 -16.26 0.96 -11.51
N LEU A 41 -15.50 1.69 -10.71
CA LEU A 41 -14.53 2.68 -11.20
C LEU A 41 -13.42 2.03 -12.02
N LEU A 42 -12.83 0.95 -11.49
CA LEU A 42 -11.74 0.24 -12.18
C LEU A 42 -12.24 -0.41 -13.46
N ASP A 43 -13.41 -1.07 -13.44
CA ASP A 43 -14.04 -1.70 -14.57
C ASP A 43 -14.39 -0.70 -15.68
N ALA A 44 -14.92 0.47 -15.33
CA ALA A 44 -15.23 1.52 -16.29
C ALA A 44 -14.00 2.04 -17.05
N LEU A 45 -12.82 1.95 -16.46
CA LEU A 45 -11.55 2.26 -17.10
C LEU A 45 -11.01 1.07 -17.89
N GLU A 46 -11.11 -0.14 -17.33
CA GLU A 46 -10.63 -1.38 -17.94
C GLU A 46 -11.35 -1.70 -19.25
N ILE A 47 -12.68 -1.61 -19.29
CA ILE A 47 -13.49 -1.88 -20.50
C ILE A 47 -13.15 -0.94 -21.66
N ARG A 48 -12.45 0.15 -21.41
CA ARG A 48 -11.99 1.12 -22.40
C ARG A 48 -10.50 1.03 -22.69
N ASP A 49 -9.82 0.01 -22.20
CA ASP A 49 -8.36 -0.14 -22.24
C ASP A 49 -7.62 1.10 -21.70
N SER A 50 -8.22 1.77 -20.70
CA SER A 50 -7.75 3.05 -20.16
C SER A 50 -7.35 2.97 -18.67
N LEU A 51 -7.41 1.79 -18.05
CA LEU A 51 -6.97 1.62 -16.66
C LEU A 51 -5.44 1.67 -16.60
N PRO A 52 -4.85 2.73 -16.02
CA PRO A 52 -3.41 2.81 -15.90
C PRO A 52 -2.90 1.92 -14.76
N ARG A 53 -1.58 1.76 -14.63
CA ARG A 53 -0.98 1.24 -13.41
C ARG A 53 -1.54 2.01 -12.23
N THR A 54 -2.08 1.29 -11.25
CA THR A 54 -2.82 1.92 -10.14
C THR A 54 -2.37 1.37 -8.80
N ILE A 55 -2.17 2.26 -7.84
CA ILE A 55 -1.92 1.90 -6.45
C ILE A 55 -3.10 2.41 -5.62
N ILE A 56 -3.67 1.55 -4.79
CA ILE A 56 -4.81 1.86 -3.94
C ILE A 56 -4.35 1.86 -2.49
N TYR A 57 -4.55 2.98 -1.81
CA TYR A 57 -4.25 3.18 -0.40
C TYR A 57 -5.54 3.39 0.37
N ASN A 58 -5.79 2.57 1.37
CA ASN A 58 -6.90 2.77 2.30
C ASN A 58 -6.38 3.18 3.67
N LEU A 59 -7.15 4.03 4.34
CA LEU A 59 -6.82 4.47 5.69
C LEU A 59 -7.51 3.62 6.76
N ASN A 60 -8.65 3.01 6.44
CA ASN A 60 -9.36 2.11 7.34
C ASN A 60 -8.89 0.65 7.14
N PRO A 61 -8.14 0.05 8.09
CA PRO A 61 -7.61 -1.30 7.93
C PRO A 61 -8.68 -2.39 7.81
N VAL A 62 -9.94 -2.11 8.14
CA VAL A 62 -11.08 -3.02 7.91
C VAL A 62 -11.27 -3.33 6.42
N SER A 63 -10.78 -2.46 5.53
CA SER A 63 -10.88 -2.66 4.07
C SER A 63 -9.64 -3.34 3.46
N ASN A 64 -8.70 -3.84 4.25
CA ASN A 64 -7.46 -4.43 3.71
C ASN A 64 -7.75 -5.63 2.80
N GLU A 65 -8.54 -6.60 3.26
CA GLU A 65 -8.89 -7.80 2.50
C GLU A 65 -9.76 -7.46 1.27
N LEU A 66 -10.63 -6.46 1.42
CA LEU A 66 -11.42 -5.94 0.32
C LEU A 66 -10.50 -5.41 -0.80
N ILE A 67 -9.52 -4.58 -0.45
CA ILE A 67 -8.55 -4.07 -1.43
C ILE A 67 -7.72 -5.21 -2.02
N GLY A 68 -7.20 -6.09 -1.16
CA GLY A 68 -6.41 -7.25 -1.59
C GLY A 68 -7.12 -8.11 -2.63
N THR A 69 -8.41 -8.35 -2.46
CA THR A 69 -9.22 -9.12 -3.42
C THR A 69 -9.61 -8.30 -4.65
N THR A 70 -9.94 -7.01 -4.48
CA THR A 70 -10.30 -6.13 -5.60
C THR A 70 -9.18 -6.02 -6.63
N ILE A 71 -7.93 -5.81 -6.19
CA ILE A 71 -6.80 -5.63 -7.11
C ILE A 71 -6.53 -6.85 -7.99
N GLN A 72 -6.93 -8.06 -7.56
CA GLN A 72 -6.74 -9.28 -8.34
C GLN A 72 -7.66 -9.35 -9.56
N ASN A 73 -8.79 -8.64 -9.57
CA ASN A 73 -9.72 -8.63 -10.70
C ASN A 73 -9.15 -7.91 -11.94
N PHE A 74 -8.12 -7.08 -11.75
CA PHE A 74 -7.61 -6.18 -12.79
C PHE A 74 -6.12 -6.37 -13.08
N GLN A 75 -5.55 -7.53 -12.70
CA GLN A 75 -4.17 -7.86 -13.06
C GLN A 75 -4.07 -8.31 -14.51
N THR A 76 -2.97 -7.95 -15.17
CA THR A 76 -2.62 -8.40 -16.52
C THR A 76 -1.13 -8.66 -16.63
N ASN A 77 -0.75 -9.53 -17.58
CA ASN A 77 0.64 -9.79 -17.92
C ASN A 77 1.05 -9.15 -19.27
N GLU A 78 0.16 -8.41 -19.90
CA GLU A 78 0.38 -7.89 -21.26
C GLU A 78 1.54 -6.90 -21.35
N GLU A 79 1.79 -6.12 -20.29
CA GLU A 79 2.84 -5.10 -20.26
C GLU A 79 4.16 -5.57 -19.65
N GLY A 80 4.29 -6.85 -19.29
CA GLY A 80 5.48 -7.39 -18.64
C GLY A 80 5.77 -6.81 -17.24
N ILE A 81 4.80 -6.12 -16.64
CA ILE A 81 4.91 -5.52 -15.32
C ILE A 81 4.17 -6.35 -14.31
N ALA A 82 4.90 -6.88 -13.37
CA ALA A 82 4.34 -7.62 -12.26
C ALA A 82 3.52 -6.68 -11.36
N GLY A 83 2.26 -7.05 -11.10
CA GLY A 83 1.39 -6.32 -10.21
C GLY A 83 0.97 -4.95 -10.73
N ARG A 84 0.31 -4.89 -11.89
CA ARG A 84 -0.23 -3.67 -12.51
C ARG A 84 -1.06 -2.85 -11.53
N ILE A 85 -1.92 -3.52 -10.77
CA ILE A 85 -2.72 -2.91 -9.72
C ILE A 85 -2.14 -3.32 -8.37
N GLN A 86 -1.81 -2.35 -7.53
CA GLN A 86 -1.11 -2.55 -6.27
C GLN A 86 -2.01 -2.22 -5.08
N PHE A 87 -1.87 -2.97 -4.01
CA PHE A 87 -2.31 -2.55 -2.69
C PHE A 87 -1.17 -1.75 -2.04
N GLY A 88 -1.38 -0.45 -1.84
CA GLY A 88 -0.38 0.45 -1.30
C GLY A 88 -0.04 0.17 0.16
N SER A 89 1.09 0.72 0.61
CA SER A 89 1.59 0.54 1.97
C SER A 89 0.64 1.08 3.04
N GLY A 90 0.83 0.62 4.27
CA GLY A 90 0.25 1.25 5.45
C GLY A 90 0.62 2.74 5.45
N TRP A 91 -0.36 3.60 5.34
CA TRP A 91 -0.23 5.02 5.08
C TRP A 91 -0.90 5.84 6.19
N TRP A 92 -0.37 7.01 6.51
CA TRP A 92 -0.88 7.98 7.48
C TRP A 92 -1.15 7.35 8.85
N PHE A 93 -2.42 7.15 9.29
CA PHE A 93 -2.72 6.50 10.58
C PHE A 93 -2.29 5.03 10.63
N ASN A 94 -2.10 4.39 9.48
CA ASN A 94 -1.56 3.02 9.37
C ASN A 94 -0.04 2.98 9.16
N ASP A 95 0.64 4.13 9.09
CA ASP A 95 2.10 4.21 9.06
C ASP A 95 2.67 3.97 10.48
N THR A 96 2.37 2.80 11.01
CA THR A 96 2.75 2.27 12.31
C THR A 96 3.15 0.81 12.16
N LYS A 97 3.96 0.28 13.09
CA LYS A 97 4.35 -1.13 13.05
C LYS A 97 3.14 -2.07 12.84
N PRO A 98 2.07 -2.02 13.67
CA PRO A 98 0.92 -2.92 13.47
C PRO A 98 0.14 -2.62 12.18
N GLY A 99 0.08 -1.38 11.74
CA GLY A 99 -0.59 -1.01 10.49
C GLY A 99 0.13 -1.58 9.26
N MET A 100 1.46 -1.46 9.21
CA MET A 100 2.29 -2.03 8.15
C MET A 100 2.23 -3.56 8.13
N ILE A 101 2.29 -4.20 9.30
CA ILE A 101 2.18 -5.67 9.40
C ILE A 101 0.82 -6.12 8.86
N ARG A 102 -0.29 -5.53 9.30
CA ARG A 102 -1.63 -5.89 8.83
C ARG A 102 -1.77 -5.73 7.31
N GLN A 103 -1.26 -4.62 6.76
CA GLN A 103 -1.33 -4.39 5.30
C GLN A 103 -0.51 -5.44 4.52
N MET A 104 0.73 -5.70 4.93
CA MET A 104 1.59 -6.68 4.26
C MET A 104 1.05 -8.11 4.40
N THR A 105 0.49 -8.46 5.55
CA THR A 105 -0.15 -9.77 5.76
C THR A 105 -1.37 -9.93 4.85
N ALA A 106 -2.28 -8.94 4.83
CA ALA A 106 -3.44 -8.99 3.95
C ALA A 106 -3.04 -9.07 2.47
N LEU A 107 -1.97 -8.36 2.07
CA LEU A 107 -1.42 -8.47 0.71
C LEU A 107 -0.83 -9.84 0.43
N ALA A 108 -0.13 -10.45 1.39
CA ALA A 108 0.43 -11.80 1.24
C ALA A 108 -0.67 -12.87 1.12
N ASP A 109 -1.75 -12.72 1.89
CA ASP A 109 -2.87 -13.65 1.92
C ASP A 109 -3.75 -13.58 0.65
N GLN A 110 -3.93 -12.37 0.11
CA GLN A 110 -4.85 -12.12 -1.01
C GLN A 110 -4.14 -11.93 -2.36
N GLY A 111 -2.82 -11.78 -2.38
CA GLY A 111 -2.07 -11.44 -3.57
C GLY A 111 -0.64 -11.96 -3.57
N ILE A 112 0.26 -11.19 -4.17
CA ILE A 112 1.67 -11.55 -4.33
C ILE A 112 2.55 -10.48 -3.68
N LEU A 113 2.94 -10.71 -2.42
CA LEU A 113 3.78 -9.78 -1.66
C LEU A 113 5.12 -9.48 -2.37
N SER A 114 5.69 -10.43 -3.11
CA SER A 114 6.96 -10.21 -3.81
C SER A 114 6.90 -9.14 -4.91
N HIS A 115 5.71 -8.76 -5.36
CA HIS A 115 5.50 -7.68 -6.33
C HIS A 115 5.18 -6.33 -5.69
N PHE A 116 5.12 -6.28 -4.36
CA PHE A 116 4.78 -5.06 -3.64
C PHE A 116 5.81 -3.95 -3.91
N VAL A 117 5.33 -2.77 -4.24
CA VAL A 117 6.18 -1.58 -4.53
C VAL A 117 6.79 -0.94 -3.30
N GLY A 118 6.55 -1.50 -2.11
CA GLY A 118 7.12 -1.03 -0.88
C GLY A 118 6.40 0.19 -0.28
N MET A 119 7.08 0.83 0.66
CA MET A 119 6.55 1.93 1.44
C MET A 119 6.74 3.27 0.74
N LEU A 120 5.75 4.13 0.90
CA LEU A 120 5.88 5.57 0.74
C LEU A 120 5.51 6.27 2.06
N THR A 121 6.06 7.45 2.30
CA THR A 121 5.79 8.20 3.53
C THR A 121 4.60 9.14 3.40
N ASP A 122 4.30 9.57 2.19
CA ASP A 122 3.34 10.66 1.88
C ASP A 122 3.53 11.89 2.78
N SER A 123 4.78 12.24 3.04
CA SER A 123 5.17 13.30 3.96
C SER A 123 5.82 14.47 3.23
N ARG A 124 5.58 15.68 3.75
CA ARG A 124 6.23 16.91 3.29
C ARG A 124 7.54 17.20 4.03
N SER A 125 7.97 16.30 4.92
CA SER A 125 9.17 16.49 5.75
C SER A 125 10.33 15.60 5.29
N PHE A 126 11.51 16.17 5.09
CA PHE A 126 12.74 15.42 4.82
C PHE A 126 13.11 14.42 5.93
N ILE A 127 12.76 14.70 7.18
CA ILE A 127 12.99 13.79 8.30
C ILE A 127 12.23 12.46 8.12
N SER A 128 11.15 12.47 7.36
CA SER A 128 10.35 11.26 7.09
C SER A 128 11.09 10.21 6.25
N TYR A 129 12.22 10.52 5.61
CA TYR A 129 13.03 9.50 4.92
C TYR A 129 13.54 8.40 5.85
N SER A 130 13.71 8.66 7.13
CA SER A 130 14.02 7.63 8.13
C SER A 130 12.94 6.55 8.26
N ARG A 131 11.70 6.86 7.85
CA ARG A 131 10.58 5.89 7.83
C ARG A 131 10.84 4.71 6.89
N HIS A 132 11.62 4.88 5.84
CA HIS A 132 12.00 3.78 4.94
C HIS A 132 12.88 2.75 5.66
N GLU A 133 13.78 3.17 6.55
CA GLU A 133 14.55 2.24 7.38
C GLU A 133 13.64 1.53 8.39
N TYR A 134 12.72 2.26 9.02
CA TYR A 134 11.72 1.70 9.92
C TYR A 134 10.88 0.61 9.22
N PHE A 135 10.41 0.88 8.01
CA PHE A 135 9.69 -0.10 7.19
C PHE A 135 10.53 -1.34 6.89
N ARG A 136 11.79 -1.18 6.45
CA ARG A 136 12.68 -2.31 6.15
C ARG A 136 12.88 -3.21 7.37
N ARG A 137 13.02 -2.64 8.56
CA ARG A 137 13.13 -3.40 9.80
C ARG A 137 11.86 -4.20 10.11
N ILE A 138 10.68 -3.60 9.88
CA ILE A 138 9.39 -4.29 10.06
C ILE A 138 9.23 -5.41 9.05
N LEU A 139 9.53 -5.15 7.77
CA LEU A 139 9.47 -6.15 6.70
C LEU A 139 10.39 -7.35 6.99
N CYS A 140 11.66 -7.10 7.30
CA CYS A 140 12.61 -8.16 7.61
C CYS A 140 12.17 -8.98 8.83
N ASN A 141 11.66 -8.31 9.88
CA ASN A 141 11.14 -9.00 11.06
C ASN A 141 9.91 -9.85 10.74
N LEU A 142 8.98 -9.36 9.93
CA LEU A 142 7.78 -10.11 9.52
C LEU A 142 8.17 -11.35 8.71
N ILE A 143 9.03 -11.18 7.70
CA ILE A 143 9.55 -12.30 6.89
C ILE A 143 10.31 -13.31 7.77
N GLY A 144 11.17 -12.83 8.68
CA GLY A 144 11.89 -13.68 9.62
C GLY A 144 10.96 -14.51 10.51
N THR A 145 9.87 -13.89 11.00
CA THR A 145 8.86 -14.60 11.79
C THR A 145 8.19 -15.72 10.97
N TRP A 146 7.85 -15.47 9.71
CA TRP A 146 7.28 -16.50 8.82
C TRP A 146 8.26 -17.64 8.50
N VAL A 147 9.56 -17.33 8.42
CA VAL A 147 10.60 -18.39 8.30
C VAL A 147 10.67 -19.23 9.56
N GLU A 148 10.70 -18.59 10.72
CA GLU A 148 10.79 -19.27 12.02
C GLU A 148 9.57 -20.13 12.30
N SER A 149 8.38 -19.70 11.88
CA SER A 149 7.14 -20.47 12.00
C SER A 149 6.97 -21.55 10.91
N GLY A 150 7.85 -21.56 9.90
CA GLY A 150 7.79 -22.53 8.80
C GLY A 150 6.75 -22.19 7.72
N GLU A 151 6.23 -20.97 7.71
CA GLU A 151 5.27 -20.50 6.70
C GLU A 151 5.93 -20.26 5.34
N ILE A 152 7.20 -19.87 5.33
CA ILE A 152 8.01 -19.68 4.12
C ILE A 152 9.36 -20.39 4.23
N PRO A 153 9.99 -20.81 3.11
CA PRO A 153 11.26 -21.52 3.14
C PRO A 153 12.41 -20.67 3.72
N ASN A 154 13.29 -21.30 4.48
CA ASN A 154 14.56 -20.71 4.91
C ASN A 154 15.61 -20.82 3.78
N ASP A 155 15.40 -20.04 2.71
CA ASP A 155 16.32 -19.93 1.57
C ASP A 155 16.89 -18.50 1.52
N PRO A 156 18.16 -18.30 1.91
CA PRO A 156 18.77 -16.98 1.96
C PRO A 156 18.73 -16.22 0.62
N ALA A 157 18.90 -16.92 -0.52
CA ALA A 157 18.90 -16.28 -1.82
C ALA A 157 17.49 -15.81 -2.24
N LEU A 158 16.47 -16.60 -1.91
CA LEU A 158 15.07 -16.22 -2.11
C LEU A 158 14.68 -15.03 -1.23
N LEU A 159 15.03 -15.10 0.05
CA LEU A 159 14.69 -14.06 1.03
C LEU A 159 15.38 -12.73 0.71
N GLN A 160 16.65 -12.76 0.30
CA GLN A 160 17.37 -11.57 -0.14
C GLN A 160 16.67 -10.91 -1.32
N ARG A 161 16.36 -11.68 -2.37
CA ARG A 161 15.64 -11.15 -3.55
C ARG A 161 14.27 -10.56 -3.19
N LEU A 162 13.54 -11.22 -2.31
CA LEU A 162 12.23 -10.75 -1.84
C LEU A 162 12.34 -9.38 -1.18
N VAL A 163 13.29 -9.22 -0.25
CA VAL A 163 13.51 -7.96 0.47
C VAL A 163 14.01 -6.86 -0.47
N GLU A 164 14.99 -7.14 -1.33
CA GLU A 164 15.53 -6.18 -2.30
C GLU A 164 14.46 -5.71 -3.29
N ASN A 165 13.62 -6.63 -3.76
CA ASN A 165 12.53 -6.29 -4.66
C ASN A 165 11.51 -5.37 -3.99
N ILE A 166 11.02 -5.70 -2.81
CA ILE A 166 10.04 -4.88 -2.09
C ILE A 166 10.63 -3.52 -1.69
N CYS A 167 11.92 -3.49 -1.29
CA CYS A 167 12.54 -2.27 -0.81
C CYS A 167 13.04 -1.33 -1.91
N TYR A 168 13.22 -1.81 -3.15
CA TYR A 168 13.83 -1.01 -4.20
C TYR A 168 13.39 -1.40 -5.62
N ASN A 169 13.65 -2.64 -6.06
CA ASN A 169 13.54 -3.00 -7.47
C ASN A 169 12.11 -2.88 -8.02
N ASN A 170 11.11 -3.28 -7.22
CA ASN A 170 9.71 -3.22 -7.66
C ASN A 170 9.26 -1.79 -7.91
N ALA A 171 9.60 -0.85 -7.02
CA ALA A 171 9.27 0.56 -7.23
C ALA A 171 10.01 1.14 -8.45
N LYS A 172 11.32 0.88 -8.57
CA LYS A 172 12.10 1.30 -9.73
C LYS A 172 11.46 0.86 -11.05
N ASN A 173 11.10 -0.42 -11.15
CA ASN A 173 10.51 -0.99 -12.36
C ASN A 173 9.07 -0.50 -12.58
N TYR A 174 8.27 -0.46 -11.52
CA TYR A 174 6.86 -0.05 -11.60
C TYR A 174 6.69 1.40 -12.06
N PHE A 175 7.52 2.29 -11.57
CA PHE A 175 7.49 3.70 -11.93
C PHE A 175 8.39 4.06 -13.12
N ALA A 176 9.17 3.12 -13.64
CA ALA A 176 10.15 3.34 -14.71
C ALA A 176 11.09 4.52 -14.39
N VAL A 177 11.60 4.57 -13.16
CA VAL A 177 12.52 5.63 -12.72
C VAL A 177 13.95 5.18 -12.97
N ASP A 178 14.67 5.95 -13.81
CA ASP A 178 16.10 5.80 -13.93
C ASP A 178 16.76 6.50 -12.73
N VAL A 179 17.34 5.71 -11.85
CA VAL A 179 18.20 6.16 -10.77
C VAL A 179 19.60 5.62 -11.05
N ASP A 180 20.49 6.53 -11.38
CA ASP A 180 21.93 6.27 -11.50
C ASP A 180 22.57 6.06 -10.12
#